data_c70646de795681203f356cefaeb2f477
#
_entry.id   c70646de795681203f356cefaeb2f477
#
_cell.length_a   1.000
_cell.length_b   1.000
_cell.length_c   1.000
_cell.angle_alpha   90.00
_cell.angle_beta   90.00
_cell.angle_gamma   90.00
#
_symmetry.space_group_name_H-M   'P 1'
#
loop_
_entity.id
_entity.type
_entity.pdbx_description
1 polymer ?
#
loop_
_entity_poly.entity_id
_entity_poly.type
_entity_poly.pdbx_seq_one_letter_code
_entity_poly.pdbx_strand_id
1 'polypeptide(L)'
;MNFRPMIALHQRCLLSIWINQSVAPCGIQPGVYLAGVYLMFDETLVIAILQIIAIDIILGGDNAIIIALACRNLPTRQRRLGILWGTAGAIILRCILVFFATTLLTIPSLKLIGGLLLLWIGVKLLADETDFDEGSVKQSASLFDAVRTIIIADFVMSLDNSVAIAAAAKGNMALVVFGLLLSVPIIIGGSAIILKMMARYPAIITMGGGLLGWLAGDLIANDPLFADYLFGVSPYAGKISAAICTVFVVGFGWILMKRNKNRPAS
;
A
#
# COMPACT_ATOMS: atom_id res chain seq x y z
N MET A 1 -9.06 -42.65 17.94
CA MET A 1 -10.39 -42.26 17.45
C MET A 1 -10.28 -41.97 15.95
N ASN A 2 -10.96 -42.76 15.14
CA ASN A 2 -10.79 -42.79 13.67
C ASN A 2 -11.66 -41.70 12.99
N PHE A 3 -11.02 -40.63 12.49
CA PHE A 3 -11.65 -39.52 11.76
C PHE A 3 -11.84 -39.77 10.25
N ARG A 4 -11.55 -40.97 9.75
CA ARG A 4 -11.65 -41.31 8.31
C ARG A 4 -13.05 -41.41 7.70
N PRO A 5 -14.15 -41.71 8.41
CA PRO A 5 -15.46 -41.87 7.73
C PRO A 5 -16.18 -40.53 7.43
N MET A 6 -15.82 -39.41 8.13
CA MET A 6 -16.56 -38.16 7.96
C MET A 6 -16.16 -37.35 6.70
N ILE A 7 -14.92 -37.49 6.25
CA ILE A 7 -14.43 -36.84 5.02
C ILE A 7 -15.00 -37.51 3.75
N ALA A 8 -15.16 -38.81 3.78
CA ALA A 8 -15.72 -39.55 2.65
C ALA A 8 -17.23 -39.29 2.43
N LEU A 9 -17.98 -39.01 3.48
CA LEU A 9 -19.38 -38.59 3.39
C LEU A 9 -19.55 -37.18 2.78
N HIS A 10 -18.65 -36.28 3.13
CA HIS A 10 -18.68 -34.89 2.65
C HIS A 10 -18.40 -34.80 1.13
N GLN A 11 -17.42 -35.53 0.65
CA GLN A 11 -17.10 -35.59 -0.79
C GLN A 11 -18.18 -36.24 -1.63
N ARG A 12 -18.88 -37.28 -1.11
CA ARG A 12 -19.99 -37.91 -1.80
C ARG A 12 -21.23 -37.02 -1.86
N CYS A 13 -21.47 -36.19 -0.84
CA CYS A 13 -22.58 -35.25 -0.83
C CYS A 13 -22.41 -34.11 -1.83
N LEU A 14 -21.19 -33.61 -2.00
CA LEU A 14 -20.87 -32.54 -2.97
C LEU A 14 -20.95 -33.04 -4.42
N LEU A 15 -20.56 -34.28 -4.70
CA LEU A 15 -20.66 -34.87 -6.04
C LEU A 15 -22.11 -35.17 -6.46
N SER A 16 -22.97 -35.50 -5.51
CA SER A 16 -24.41 -35.80 -5.81
C SER A 16 -25.21 -34.53 -6.09
N ILE A 17 -24.80 -33.38 -5.54
CA ILE A 17 -25.44 -32.07 -5.80
C ILE A 17 -25.12 -31.58 -7.22
N TRP A 18 -23.98 -31.96 -7.78
CA TRP A 18 -23.56 -31.53 -9.13
C TRP A 18 -24.15 -32.35 -10.27
N ILE A 19 -24.58 -33.57 -10.00
CA ILE A 19 -25.01 -34.53 -11.04
C ILE A 19 -26.53 -34.63 -11.20
N ASN A 20 -27.36 -34.20 -10.22
CA ASN A 20 -28.79 -34.42 -10.32
C ASN A 20 -29.63 -33.23 -9.81
N GLN A 21 -30.02 -32.34 -10.73
CA GLN A 21 -30.89 -31.19 -10.47
C GLN A 21 -32.37 -31.50 -10.26
N SER A 22 -32.79 -32.78 -10.14
CA SER A 22 -34.23 -33.13 -10.20
C SER A 22 -34.79 -33.94 -9.05
N VAL A 23 -34.08 -34.11 -7.92
CA VAL A 23 -34.71 -34.80 -6.77
C VAL A 23 -34.36 -34.07 -5.50
N ALA A 24 -35.32 -33.34 -4.95
CA ALA A 24 -35.32 -32.92 -3.58
C ALA A 24 -35.76 -34.08 -2.68
N PRO A 25 -34.88 -34.73 -1.93
CA PRO A 25 -35.28 -35.56 -0.87
C PRO A 25 -34.95 -34.95 0.48
N CYS A 26 -35.92 -34.93 1.30
CA CYS A 26 -35.79 -34.92 2.73
C CYS A 26 -35.50 -33.55 3.40
N GLY A 27 -36.58 -32.96 3.88
CA GLY A 27 -36.75 -32.33 5.23
C GLY A 27 -35.63 -31.53 5.85
N ILE A 28 -34.77 -30.87 5.07
CA ILE A 28 -33.77 -29.95 5.63
C ILE A 28 -34.45 -28.62 5.82
N GLN A 29 -34.72 -28.30 7.09
CA GLN A 29 -35.32 -27.02 7.50
C GLN A 29 -34.44 -25.83 7.02
N PRO A 30 -35.06 -24.72 6.55
CA PRO A 30 -34.33 -23.52 6.10
C PRO A 30 -33.37 -22.95 7.13
N GLY A 31 -33.53 -23.28 8.41
CA GLY A 31 -32.60 -22.93 9.49
C GLY A 31 -31.21 -23.56 9.37
N VAL A 32 -31.07 -24.72 8.67
CA VAL A 32 -29.77 -25.38 8.48
C VAL A 32 -28.92 -24.65 7.42
N TYR A 33 -29.54 -24.02 6.41
CA TYR A 33 -28.84 -23.19 5.45
C TYR A 33 -28.33 -21.89 6.08
N LEU A 34 -29.11 -21.27 6.96
CA LEU A 34 -28.67 -20.10 7.73
C LEU A 34 -27.55 -20.48 8.72
N ALA A 35 -27.67 -21.60 9.42
CA ALA A 35 -26.60 -22.10 10.30
C ALA A 35 -25.34 -22.46 9.50
N GLY A 36 -25.46 -23.01 8.29
CA GLY A 36 -24.33 -23.29 7.38
C GLY A 36 -23.65 -22.01 6.88
N VAL A 37 -24.40 -20.95 6.64
CA VAL A 37 -23.84 -19.62 6.29
C VAL A 37 -23.17 -18.97 7.50
N TYR A 38 -23.70 -19.12 8.70
CA TYR A 38 -23.06 -18.66 9.94
C TYR A 38 -21.83 -19.49 10.31
N LEU A 39 -21.76 -20.77 9.96
CA LEU A 39 -20.58 -21.62 10.13
C LEU A 39 -19.52 -21.42 9.02
N MET A 40 -19.86 -20.75 7.93
CA MET A 40 -18.90 -20.37 6.88
C MET A 40 -18.08 -19.10 7.21
N PHE A 41 -18.42 -18.37 8.24
CA PHE A 41 -17.49 -17.47 8.90
C PHE A 41 -16.59 -18.29 9.85
N ASP A 42 -15.86 -19.21 9.28
CA ASP A 42 -14.83 -19.99 9.96
C ASP A 42 -13.90 -18.99 10.67
N GLU A 43 -13.57 -19.21 11.92
CA GLU A 43 -12.66 -18.35 12.71
C GLU A 43 -11.36 -18.08 11.93
N THR A 44 -10.91 -19.05 11.14
CA THR A 44 -9.74 -18.94 10.26
C THR A 44 -9.89 -17.87 9.18
N LEU A 45 -11.09 -17.69 8.62
CA LEU A 45 -11.38 -16.70 7.59
C LEU A 45 -11.38 -15.27 8.19
N VAL A 46 -12.02 -15.10 9.33
CA VAL A 46 -12.03 -13.82 10.06
C VAL A 46 -10.62 -13.42 10.46
N ILE A 47 -9.84 -14.36 10.99
CA ILE A 47 -8.44 -14.14 11.34
C ILE A 47 -7.62 -13.76 10.11
N ALA A 48 -7.78 -14.44 8.98
CA ALA A 48 -7.06 -14.12 7.76
C ALA A 48 -7.39 -12.71 7.24
N ILE A 49 -8.67 -12.31 7.27
CA ILE A 49 -9.09 -10.95 6.89
C ILE A 49 -8.47 -9.92 7.83
N LEU A 50 -8.55 -10.14 9.14
CA LEU A 50 -7.95 -9.25 10.13
C LEU A 50 -6.43 -9.15 9.97
N GLN A 51 -5.75 -10.26 9.65
CA GLN A 51 -4.33 -10.26 9.36
C GLN A 51 -4.01 -9.44 8.11
N ILE A 52 -4.76 -9.59 7.02
CA ILE A 52 -4.56 -8.80 5.80
C ILE A 52 -4.75 -7.31 6.09
N ILE A 53 -5.82 -6.94 6.80
CA ILE A 53 -6.08 -5.54 7.20
C ILE A 53 -4.95 -5.01 8.08
N ALA A 54 -4.53 -5.78 9.08
CA ALA A 54 -3.46 -5.38 9.99
C ALA A 54 -2.12 -5.20 9.24
N ILE A 55 -1.77 -6.14 8.35
CA ILE A 55 -0.58 -6.06 7.52
C ILE A 55 -0.64 -4.82 6.63
N ASP A 56 -1.78 -4.59 5.96
CA ASP A 56 -1.96 -3.45 5.07
C ASP A 56 -1.89 -2.10 5.81
N ILE A 57 -2.40 -2.01 7.03
CA ILE A 57 -2.32 -0.80 7.86
C ILE A 57 -0.92 -0.61 8.43
N ILE A 58 -0.28 -1.67 8.94
CA ILE A 58 1.03 -1.58 9.58
C ILE A 58 2.14 -1.33 8.55
N LEU A 59 2.10 -2.04 7.42
CA LEU A 59 3.10 -1.91 6.35
C LEU A 59 2.74 -0.84 5.32
N GLY A 60 1.50 -0.41 5.25
CA GLY A 60 0.99 0.60 4.31
C GLY A 60 0.50 1.87 5.00
N GLY A 61 0.73 2.05 6.30
CA GLY A 61 0.34 3.28 7.01
C GLY A 61 1.06 4.52 6.50
N ASP A 62 2.25 4.37 5.98
CA ASP A 62 3.04 5.37 5.26
C ASP A 62 2.39 5.81 3.93
N ASN A 63 1.60 4.96 3.28
CA ASN A 63 0.83 5.32 2.09
C ASN A 63 -0.12 6.49 2.36
N ALA A 64 -0.71 6.57 3.55
CA ALA A 64 -1.55 7.70 3.94
C ALA A 64 -0.78 9.03 3.95
N ILE A 65 0.51 9.00 4.32
CA ILE A 65 1.40 10.17 4.29
C ILE A 65 1.67 10.58 2.85
N ILE A 66 1.96 9.62 1.96
CA ILE A 66 2.23 9.88 0.54
C ILE A 66 1.00 10.45 -0.14
N ILE A 67 -0.17 9.86 0.09
CA ILE A 67 -1.45 10.36 -0.44
C ILE A 67 -1.68 11.81 0.02
N ALA A 68 -1.43 12.08 1.30
CA ALA A 68 -1.56 13.43 1.85
C ALA A 68 -0.56 14.39 1.20
N LEU A 69 0.72 14.02 1.09
CA LEU A 69 1.75 14.83 0.45
C LEU A 69 1.46 15.12 -1.02
N ALA A 70 1.06 14.12 -1.79
CA ALA A 70 0.76 14.26 -3.21
C ALA A 70 -0.49 15.13 -3.46
N CYS A 71 -1.48 15.08 -2.56
CA CYS A 71 -2.73 15.81 -2.72
C CYS A 71 -2.77 17.18 -2.01
N ARG A 72 -1.76 17.56 -1.24
CA ARG A 72 -1.80 18.76 -0.38
C ARG A 72 -2.00 20.07 -1.16
N ASN A 73 -1.37 20.19 -2.33
CA ASN A 73 -1.42 21.39 -3.16
C ASN A 73 -2.63 21.44 -4.10
N LEU A 74 -3.51 20.43 -4.07
CA LEU A 74 -4.71 20.39 -4.89
C LEU A 74 -5.84 21.20 -4.27
N PRO A 75 -6.67 21.89 -5.10
CA PRO A 75 -7.92 22.49 -4.66
C PRO A 75 -8.83 21.46 -3.99
N THR A 76 -9.67 21.88 -3.05
CA THR A 76 -10.48 20.98 -2.18
C THR A 76 -11.27 19.92 -2.95
N ARG A 77 -11.86 20.25 -4.09
CA ARG A 77 -12.59 19.27 -4.94
C ARG A 77 -11.64 18.26 -5.57
N GLN A 78 -10.55 18.73 -6.17
CA GLN A 78 -9.56 17.86 -6.83
C GLN A 78 -8.81 17.02 -5.81
N ARG A 79 -8.59 17.53 -4.60
CA ARG A 79 -7.96 16.78 -3.49
C ARG A 79 -8.76 15.53 -3.14
N ARG A 80 -10.08 15.65 -3.00
CA ARG A 80 -10.95 14.49 -2.71
C ARG A 80 -10.91 13.46 -3.85
N LEU A 81 -10.92 13.93 -5.10
CA LEU A 81 -10.81 13.07 -6.27
C LEU A 81 -9.43 12.43 -6.37
N GLY A 82 -8.36 13.16 -6.05
CA GLY A 82 -6.98 12.64 -6.02
C GLY A 82 -6.80 11.53 -5.00
N ILE A 83 -7.33 11.73 -3.79
CA ILE A 83 -7.33 10.69 -2.75
C ILE A 83 -8.12 9.47 -3.23
N LEU A 84 -9.33 9.66 -3.74
CA LEU A 84 -10.19 8.56 -4.17
C LEU A 84 -9.57 7.76 -5.33
N TRP A 85 -9.20 8.42 -6.41
CA TRP A 85 -8.62 7.76 -7.59
C TRP A 85 -7.22 7.23 -7.34
N GLY A 86 -6.41 7.94 -6.55
CA GLY A 86 -5.09 7.47 -6.13
C GLY A 86 -5.19 6.20 -5.31
N THR A 87 -6.06 6.17 -4.30
CA THR A 87 -6.30 4.98 -3.47
C THR A 87 -6.89 3.83 -4.28
N ALA A 88 -7.87 4.10 -5.16
CA ALA A 88 -8.46 3.06 -6.02
C ALA A 88 -7.41 2.44 -6.95
N GLY A 89 -6.58 3.27 -7.60
CA GLY A 89 -5.49 2.80 -8.45
C GLY A 89 -4.44 1.99 -7.67
N ALA A 90 -4.08 2.44 -6.47
CA ALA A 90 -3.17 1.75 -5.58
C ALA A 90 -3.69 0.34 -5.20
N ILE A 91 -4.97 0.21 -4.86
CA ILE A 91 -5.58 -1.08 -4.51
C ILE A 91 -5.58 -2.05 -5.69
N ILE A 92 -6.00 -1.57 -6.87
CA ILE A 92 -5.99 -2.39 -8.09
C ILE A 92 -4.58 -2.90 -8.37
N LEU A 93 -3.61 -2.00 -8.29
CA LEU A 93 -2.21 -2.33 -8.49
C LEU A 93 -1.70 -3.34 -7.45
N ARG A 94 -2.05 -3.16 -6.18
CA ARG A 94 -1.68 -4.07 -5.09
C ARG A 94 -2.28 -5.47 -5.27
N CYS A 95 -3.52 -5.58 -5.71
CA CYS A 95 -4.11 -6.88 -6.07
C CYS A 95 -3.30 -7.58 -7.17
N ILE A 96 -2.86 -6.84 -8.20
CA ILE A 96 -2.01 -7.36 -9.27
C ILE A 96 -0.64 -7.77 -8.71
N LEU A 97 -0.02 -6.94 -7.87
CA LEU A 97 1.26 -7.25 -7.26
C LEU A 97 1.20 -8.48 -6.35
N VAL A 98 0.14 -8.65 -5.56
CA VAL A 98 -0.06 -9.84 -4.73
C VAL A 98 -0.18 -11.11 -5.59
N PHE A 99 -0.87 -11.02 -6.72
CA PHE A 99 -0.97 -12.15 -7.66
C PHE A 99 0.39 -12.56 -8.23
N PHE A 100 1.26 -11.59 -8.54
CA PHE A 100 2.58 -11.82 -9.10
C PHE A 100 3.71 -11.77 -8.05
N ALA A 101 3.41 -11.72 -6.75
CA ALA A 101 4.36 -11.43 -5.69
C ALA A 101 5.63 -12.29 -5.75
N THR A 102 5.48 -13.61 -5.90
CA THR A 102 6.63 -14.54 -5.95
C THR A 102 7.51 -14.32 -7.18
N THR A 103 6.91 -13.99 -8.32
CA THR A 103 7.64 -13.72 -9.57
C THR A 103 8.37 -12.38 -9.52
N LEU A 104 7.73 -11.35 -8.95
CA LEU A 104 8.31 -10.01 -8.86
C LEU A 104 9.59 -9.99 -8.00
N LEU A 105 9.63 -10.78 -6.94
CA LEU A 105 10.81 -10.87 -6.06
C LEU A 105 12.03 -11.48 -6.75
N THR A 106 11.85 -12.22 -7.83
CA THR A 106 12.97 -12.84 -8.58
C THR A 106 13.60 -11.90 -9.61
N ILE A 107 12.98 -10.75 -9.87
CA ILE A 107 13.49 -9.78 -10.86
C ILE A 107 14.64 -8.97 -10.21
N PRO A 108 15.88 -9.11 -10.70
CA PRO A 108 16.99 -8.34 -10.18
C PRO A 108 16.80 -6.84 -10.49
N SER A 109 17.34 -5.97 -9.68
CA SER A 109 17.29 -4.50 -9.82
C SER A 109 15.90 -3.87 -9.66
N LEU A 110 14.84 -4.64 -9.40
CA LEU A 110 13.50 -4.09 -9.26
C LEU A 110 13.39 -3.20 -8.03
N LYS A 111 13.97 -3.64 -6.91
CA LYS A 111 14.02 -2.87 -5.66
C LYS A 111 14.92 -1.64 -5.80
N LEU A 112 16.04 -1.76 -6.50
CA LEU A 112 16.94 -0.64 -6.78
C LEU A 112 16.22 0.46 -7.58
N ILE A 113 15.57 0.11 -8.69
CA ILE A 113 14.82 1.06 -9.53
C ILE A 113 13.70 1.70 -8.70
N GLY A 114 12.98 0.89 -7.92
CA GLY A 114 11.94 1.37 -7.00
C GLY A 114 12.47 2.37 -5.99
N GLY A 115 13.58 2.05 -5.33
CA GLY A 115 14.22 2.95 -4.36
C GLY A 115 14.65 4.28 -4.99
N LEU A 116 15.23 4.26 -6.19
CA LEU A 116 15.58 5.49 -6.94
C LEU A 116 14.34 6.33 -7.28
N LEU A 117 13.22 5.67 -7.66
CA LEU A 117 11.95 6.36 -7.90
C LEU A 117 11.41 7.00 -6.62
N LEU A 118 11.48 6.31 -5.46
CA LEU A 118 11.07 6.88 -4.18
C LEU A 118 11.94 8.07 -3.78
N LEU A 119 13.26 8.01 -4.00
CA LEU A 119 14.15 9.16 -3.79
C LEU A 119 13.69 10.37 -4.61
N TRP A 120 13.44 10.15 -5.89
CA TRP A 120 12.97 11.21 -6.78
C TRP A 120 11.61 11.78 -6.33
N ILE A 121 10.66 10.93 -5.97
CA ILE A 121 9.34 11.34 -5.47
C ILE A 121 9.48 12.12 -4.17
N GLY A 122 10.29 11.64 -3.23
CA GLY A 122 10.53 12.29 -1.94
C GLY A 122 11.09 13.70 -2.10
N VAL A 123 12.12 13.86 -2.94
CA VAL A 123 12.69 15.16 -3.26
C VAL A 123 11.68 16.07 -3.94
N LYS A 124 10.95 15.55 -4.95
CA LYS A 124 9.91 16.31 -5.67
C LYS A 124 8.83 16.79 -4.71
N LEU A 125 8.31 15.91 -3.87
CA LEU A 125 7.26 16.27 -2.91
C LEU A 125 7.73 17.31 -1.88
N LEU A 126 8.99 17.32 -1.46
CA LEU A 126 9.53 18.38 -0.60
C LEU A 126 9.75 19.68 -1.35
N ALA A 127 10.24 19.62 -2.59
CA ALA A 127 10.54 20.80 -3.41
C ALA A 127 9.28 21.59 -3.82
N ASP A 128 8.13 20.89 -3.95
CA ASP A 128 6.83 21.47 -4.32
C ASP A 128 6.13 22.16 -3.12
N GLU A 129 6.85 22.44 -2.02
CA GLU A 129 6.35 23.23 -0.90
C GLU A 129 6.14 24.68 -1.35
N THR A 130 4.99 24.94 -1.96
CA THR A 130 4.54 26.31 -2.25
C THR A 130 3.84 26.87 -1.02
N ASP A 131 4.18 28.11 -0.69
CA ASP A 131 3.54 28.91 0.36
C ASP A 131 2.02 28.74 0.32
N PHE A 132 1.41 28.51 1.48
CA PHE A 132 -0.05 28.55 1.69
C PHE A 132 -0.64 29.98 1.50
N ASP A 133 -0.04 30.78 0.65
CA ASP A 133 -0.53 32.13 0.35
C ASP A 133 -1.69 31.98 -0.64
N GLU A 134 -2.91 32.19 -0.14
CA GLU A 134 -4.17 32.09 -0.87
C GLU A 134 -4.31 33.06 -2.08
N GLY A 135 -3.26 33.82 -2.40
CA GLY A 135 -3.30 34.90 -3.41
C GLY A 135 -2.54 34.67 -4.72
N SER A 136 -1.69 33.65 -4.83
CA SER A 136 -0.96 33.43 -6.07
C SER A 136 -1.51 32.24 -6.87
N VAL A 137 -2.08 32.52 -8.03
CA VAL A 137 -2.43 31.53 -9.08
C VAL A 137 -1.11 31.00 -9.65
N LYS A 138 -0.36 30.21 -8.85
CA LYS A 138 0.79 29.44 -9.33
C LYS A 138 0.28 28.08 -9.77
N GLN A 139 0.70 27.73 -10.97
CA GLN A 139 0.52 26.48 -11.71
C GLN A 139 -0.14 25.36 -10.89
N SER A 140 -1.45 25.22 -11.01
CA SER A 140 -2.25 24.29 -10.23
C SER A 140 -1.67 22.90 -10.36
N ALA A 141 -1.29 22.31 -9.22
CA ALA A 141 -0.89 20.91 -9.16
C ALA A 141 -1.95 20.09 -9.92
N SER A 142 -1.50 19.29 -10.89
CA SER A 142 -2.42 18.52 -11.71
C SER A 142 -2.96 17.34 -10.88
N LEU A 143 -4.27 17.14 -10.92
CA LEU A 143 -4.91 15.95 -10.35
C LEU A 143 -4.24 14.67 -10.88
N PHE A 144 -3.93 14.64 -12.17
CA PHE A 144 -3.27 13.51 -12.81
C PHE A 144 -1.88 13.25 -12.24
N ASP A 145 -1.09 14.29 -11.99
CA ASP A 145 0.26 14.15 -11.41
C ASP A 145 0.19 13.62 -9.98
N ALA A 146 -0.78 14.07 -9.18
CA ALA A 146 -0.98 13.55 -7.84
C ALA A 146 -1.36 12.07 -7.86
N VAL A 147 -2.35 11.68 -8.67
CA VAL A 147 -2.79 10.28 -8.81
C VAL A 147 -1.64 9.40 -9.31
N ARG A 148 -0.90 9.85 -10.34
CA ARG A 148 0.26 9.13 -10.86
C ARG A 148 1.34 8.94 -9.79
N THR A 149 1.64 9.98 -9.01
CA THR A 149 2.62 9.92 -7.94
C THR A 149 2.23 8.90 -6.86
N ILE A 150 0.94 8.89 -6.46
CA ILE A 150 0.40 7.93 -5.49
C ILE A 150 0.57 6.50 -6.02
N ILE A 151 0.14 6.23 -7.26
CA ILE A 151 0.20 4.90 -7.86
C ILE A 151 1.64 4.40 -7.99
N ILE A 152 2.57 5.26 -8.44
CA ILE A 152 3.98 4.87 -8.58
C ILE A 152 4.62 4.62 -7.21
N ALA A 153 4.35 5.46 -6.23
CA ALA A 153 4.88 5.27 -4.89
C ALA A 153 4.33 3.99 -4.25
N ASP A 154 3.00 3.76 -4.35
CA ASP A 154 2.38 2.54 -3.84
C ASP A 154 2.91 1.29 -4.54
N PHE A 155 3.17 1.34 -5.86
CA PHE A 155 3.80 0.25 -6.59
C PHE A 155 5.11 -0.19 -5.93
N VAL A 156 5.99 0.76 -5.69
CA VAL A 156 7.32 0.48 -5.14
C VAL A 156 7.22 -0.06 -3.72
N MET A 157 6.39 0.55 -2.88
CA MET A 157 6.24 0.17 -1.47
C MET A 157 5.49 -1.16 -1.32
N SER A 158 4.61 -1.47 -2.25
CA SER A 158 3.83 -2.71 -2.24
C SER A 158 4.62 -3.93 -2.74
N LEU A 159 5.82 -3.77 -3.31
CA LEU A 159 6.63 -4.90 -3.79
C LEU A 159 6.91 -5.91 -2.66
N ASP A 160 7.37 -5.43 -1.51
CA ASP A 160 7.63 -6.31 -0.35
C ASP A 160 6.35 -6.63 0.43
N ASN A 161 5.42 -5.69 0.55
CA ASN A 161 4.16 -5.87 1.27
C ASN A 161 3.26 -6.92 0.61
N SER A 162 3.32 -7.05 -0.72
CA SER A 162 2.50 -8.01 -1.49
C SER A 162 2.78 -9.45 -1.11
N VAL A 163 4.01 -9.79 -0.72
CA VAL A 163 4.38 -11.14 -0.26
C VAL A 163 3.74 -11.47 1.09
N ALA A 164 3.78 -10.52 2.02
CA ALA A 164 3.16 -10.71 3.34
C ALA A 164 1.64 -10.88 3.22
N ILE A 165 1.00 -10.08 2.35
CA ILE A 165 -0.44 -10.18 2.07
C ILE A 165 -0.77 -11.51 1.38
N ALA A 166 0.03 -11.95 0.39
CA ALA A 166 -0.14 -13.23 -0.29
C ALA A 166 -0.05 -14.42 0.69
N ALA A 167 0.91 -14.37 1.61
CA ALA A 167 1.09 -15.38 2.66
C ALA A 167 -0.11 -15.41 3.62
N ALA A 168 -0.60 -14.27 4.08
CA ALA A 168 -1.76 -14.16 4.96
C ALA A 168 -3.05 -14.67 4.27
N ALA A 169 -3.21 -14.40 2.98
CA ALA A 169 -4.34 -14.84 2.17
C ALA A 169 -4.31 -16.34 1.82
N LYS A 170 -3.19 -17.03 2.04
CA LYS A 170 -3.02 -18.46 1.71
C LYS A 170 -3.44 -18.80 0.26
N GLY A 171 -3.17 -17.90 -0.69
CA GLY A 171 -3.51 -18.04 -2.11
C GLY A 171 -4.96 -17.71 -2.47
N ASN A 172 -5.80 -17.30 -1.53
CA ASN A 172 -7.18 -16.91 -1.79
C ASN A 172 -7.28 -15.42 -2.17
N MET A 173 -7.35 -15.14 -3.47
CA MET A 173 -7.44 -13.76 -3.98
C MET A 173 -8.72 -13.02 -3.55
N ALA A 174 -9.82 -13.73 -3.28
CA ALA A 174 -11.02 -13.08 -2.77
C ALA A 174 -10.80 -12.48 -1.38
N LEU A 175 -10.01 -13.14 -0.51
CA LEU A 175 -9.62 -12.61 0.79
C LEU A 175 -8.72 -11.38 0.66
N VAL A 176 -7.79 -11.38 -0.31
CA VAL A 176 -6.93 -10.22 -0.61
C VAL A 176 -7.78 -9.01 -0.97
N VAL A 177 -8.63 -9.16 -1.99
CA VAL A 177 -9.49 -8.06 -2.45
C VAL A 177 -10.38 -7.54 -1.32
N PHE A 178 -11.02 -8.44 -0.58
CA PHE A 178 -11.92 -8.06 0.50
C PHE A 178 -11.18 -7.37 1.65
N GLY A 179 -10.03 -7.91 2.08
CA GLY A 179 -9.20 -7.32 3.14
C GLY A 179 -8.67 -5.93 2.75
N LEU A 180 -8.16 -5.78 1.53
CA LEU A 180 -7.70 -4.49 1.02
C LEU A 180 -8.83 -3.47 0.89
N LEU A 181 -10.02 -3.87 0.45
CA LEU A 181 -11.17 -2.97 0.39
C LEU A 181 -11.61 -2.49 1.79
N LEU A 182 -11.50 -3.33 2.81
CA LEU A 182 -11.81 -2.94 4.18
C LEU A 182 -10.79 -1.98 4.80
N SER A 183 -9.53 -2.00 4.36
CA SER A 183 -8.50 -1.04 4.81
C SER A 183 -8.67 0.36 4.21
N VAL A 184 -9.36 0.49 3.06
CA VAL A 184 -9.53 1.76 2.33
C VAL A 184 -10.08 2.90 3.19
N PRO A 185 -11.18 2.73 3.93
CA PRO A 185 -11.73 3.81 4.75
C PRO A 185 -10.73 4.31 5.79
N ILE A 186 -9.88 3.43 6.30
CA ILE A 186 -8.85 3.75 7.30
C ILE A 186 -7.73 4.57 6.64
N ILE A 187 -7.27 4.18 5.45
CA ILE A 187 -6.23 4.90 4.69
C ILE A 187 -6.74 6.29 4.28
N ILE A 188 -7.96 6.37 3.74
CA ILE A 188 -8.58 7.65 3.34
C ILE A 188 -8.76 8.56 4.55
N GLY A 189 -9.29 8.04 5.66
CA GLY A 189 -9.45 8.79 6.90
C GLY A 189 -8.12 9.26 7.46
N GLY A 190 -7.12 8.39 7.47
CA GLY A 190 -5.75 8.69 7.90
C GLY A 190 -5.13 9.81 7.06
N SER A 191 -5.22 9.73 5.73
CA SER A 191 -4.69 10.77 4.83
C SER A 191 -5.36 12.13 5.05
N ALA A 192 -6.67 12.15 5.32
CA ALA A 192 -7.38 13.39 5.62
C ALA A 192 -6.95 14.02 6.97
N ILE A 193 -6.65 13.20 7.97
CA ILE A 193 -6.10 13.64 9.26
C ILE A 193 -4.70 14.21 9.06
N ILE A 194 -3.82 13.50 8.35
CA ILE A 194 -2.46 13.91 8.05
C ILE A 194 -2.45 15.24 7.31
N LEU A 195 -3.33 15.44 6.31
CA LEU A 195 -3.48 16.71 5.60
C LEU A 195 -3.80 17.88 6.53
N LYS A 196 -4.72 17.68 7.50
CA LYS A 196 -5.01 18.71 8.51
C LYS A 196 -3.83 18.99 9.41
N MET A 197 -3.08 17.95 9.77
CA MET A 197 -1.87 18.10 10.58
C MET A 197 -0.76 18.82 9.82
N MET A 198 -0.54 18.54 8.54
CA MET A 198 0.42 19.23 7.68
C MET A 198 0.13 20.73 7.57
N ALA A 199 -1.15 21.12 7.47
CA ALA A 199 -1.53 22.53 7.46
C ALA A 199 -1.21 23.24 8.77
N ARG A 200 -1.22 22.54 9.91
CA ARG A 200 -0.92 23.09 11.23
C ARG A 200 0.55 22.97 11.61
N TYR A 201 1.22 21.93 11.16
CA TYR A 201 2.60 21.60 11.50
C TYR A 201 3.41 21.27 10.24
N PRO A 202 4.02 22.27 9.57
CA PRO A 202 4.80 22.06 8.34
C PRO A 202 5.93 21.02 8.48
N ALA A 203 6.47 20.83 9.70
CA ALA A 203 7.49 19.83 9.96
C ALA A 203 7.06 18.40 9.55
N ILE A 204 5.74 18.10 9.52
CA ILE A 204 5.21 16.80 9.09
C ILE A 204 5.54 16.54 7.61
N ILE A 205 5.60 17.58 6.79
CA ILE A 205 5.97 17.48 5.38
C ILE A 205 7.43 17.00 5.26
N THR A 206 8.32 17.62 6.01
CA THR A 206 9.73 17.23 6.05
C THR A 206 9.92 15.81 6.61
N MET A 207 9.16 15.44 7.65
CA MET A 207 9.16 14.08 8.19
C MET A 207 8.68 13.06 7.17
N GLY A 208 7.60 13.37 6.41
CA GLY A 208 7.09 12.51 5.35
C GLY A 208 8.11 12.32 4.21
N GLY A 209 8.76 13.39 3.77
CA GLY A 209 9.85 13.29 2.80
C GLY A 209 11.04 12.49 3.33
N GLY A 210 11.39 12.67 4.61
CA GLY A 210 12.42 11.88 5.28
C GLY A 210 12.07 10.39 5.35
N LEU A 211 10.80 10.05 5.62
CA LEU A 211 10.31 8.68 5.60
C LEU A 211 10.46 8.05 4.22
N LEU A 212 10.13 8.78 3.14
CA LEU A 212 10.35 8.29 1.77
C LEU A 212 11.84 8.03 1.49
N GLY A 213 12.72 8.89 1.97
CA GLY A 213 14.16 8.69 1.90
C GLY A 213 14.61 7.42 2.63
N TRP A 214 14.06 7.18 3.82
CA TRP A 214 14.34 5.98 4.61
C TRP A 214 13.95 4.71 3.87
N LEU A 215 12.71 4.65 3.39
CA LEU A 215 12.17 3.51 2.65
C LEU A 215 12.95 3.27 1.35
N ALA A 216 13.30 4.35 0.64
CA ALA A 216 14.10 4.25 -0.57
C ALA A 216 15.47 3.64 -0.31
N GLY A 217 16.15 4.06 0.75
CA GLY A 217 17.47 3.55 1.10
C GLY A 217 17.43 2.09 1.59
N ASP A 218 16.38 1.72 2.30
CA ASP A 218 16.16 0.33 2.71
C ASP A 218 15.90 -0.56 1.50
N LEU A 219 15.07 -0.12 0.56
CA LEU A 219 14.81 -0.85 -0.69
C LEU A 219 16.08 -1.06 -1.53
N ILE A 220 16.90 -0.02 -1.69
CA ILE A 220 18.17 -0.08 -2.44
C ILE A 220 19.13 -1.08 -1.79
N ALA A 221 19.25 -1.05 -0.47
CA ALA A 221 20.16 -1.95 0.24
C ALA A 221 19.72 -3.42 0.19
N ASN A 222 18.42 -3.66 0.14
CA ASN A 222 17.83 -5.02 0.08
C ASN A 222 17.62 -5.52 -1.35
N ASP A 223 18.14 -4.81 -2.39
CA ASP A 223 18.13 -5.33 -3.76
C ASP A 223 19.11 -6.49 -3.88
N PRO A 224 18.75 -7.60 -4.56
CA PRO A 224 19.61 -8.76 -4.71
C PRO A 224 21.01 -8.47 -5.29
N LEU A 225 21.15 -7.40 -6.08
CA LEU A 225 22.47 -7.00 -6.62
C LEU A 225 23.42 -6.44 -5.57
N PHE A 226 22.91 -5.84 -4.53
CA PHE A 226 23.70 -5.14 -3.52
C PHE A 226 23.67 -5.81 -2.16
N ALA A 227 22.61 -6.60 -1.87
CA ALA A 227 22.39 -7.20 -0.57
C ALA A 227 23.59 -8.04 -0.11
N ASP A 228 24.08 -8.95 -0.97
CA ASP A 228 25.20 -9.82 -0.62
C ASP A 228 26.49 -9.04 -0.39
N TYR A 229 26.73 -7.99 -1.17
CA TYR A 229 27.92 -7.16 -1.03
C TYR A 229 27.83 -6.25 0.22
N LEU A 230 26.71 -5.55 0.39
CA LEU A 230 26.53 -4.59 1.49
C LEU A 230 26.44 -5.27 2.85
N PHE A 231 25.68 -6.35 2.98
CA PHE A 231 25.55 -7.08 4.23
C PHE A 231 26.77 -7.94 4.55
N GLY A 232 27.56 -8.31 3.54
CA GLY A 232 28.90 -8.90 3.73
C GLY A 232 29.89 -7.92 4.37
N VAL A 233 29.68 -6.59 4.20
CA VAL A 233 30.52 -5.55 4.83
C VAL A 233 30.04 -5.21 6.23
N SER A 234 28.72 -5.07 6.44
CA SER A 234 28.15 -4.70 7.74
C SER A 234 26.69 -5.13 7.88
N PRO A 235 26.30 -5.71 9.04
CA PRO A 235 24.90 -6.02 9.32
C PRO A 235 23.99 -4.77 9.42
N TYR A 236 24.59 -3.58 9.52
CA TYR A 236 23.89 -2.31 9.61
C TYR A 236 23.78 -1.57 8.24
N ALA A 237 24.28 -2.17 7.17
CA ALA A 237 24.36 -1.54 5.85
C ALA A 237 23.00 -0.99 5.37
N GLY A 238 21.90 -1.74 5.57
CA GLY A 238 20.55 -1.27 5.23
C GLY A 238 20.15 0.00 5.99
N LYS A 239 20.40 0.05 7.30
CA LYS A 239 20.09 1.23 8.12
C LYS A 239 20.94 2.44 7.75
N ILE A 240 22.21 2.20 7.41
CA ILE A 240 23.13 3.26 6.96
C ILE A 240 22.65 3.82 5.61
N SER A 241 22.31 2.97 4.65
CA SER A 241 21.74 3.36 3.37
C SER A 241 20.44 4.18 3.55
N ALA A 242 19.53 3.71 4.41
CA ALA A 242 18.30 4.41 4.75
C ALA A 242 18.56 5.80 5.34
N ALA A 243 19.51 5.91 6.27
CA ALA A 243 19.88 7.19 6.88
C ALA A 243 20.50 8.15 5.85
N ILE A 244 21.41 7.68 4.99
CA ILE A 244 22.02 8.48 3.92
C ILE A 244 20.95 9.00 2.96
N CYS A 245 20.05 8.13 2.50
CA CYS A 245 18.97 8.50 1.60
C CYS A 245 17.97 9.48 2.26
N THR A 246 17.70 9.33 3.56
CA THR A 246 16.90 10.29 4.33
C THR A 246 17.54 11.68 4.33
N VAL A 247 18.82 11.77 4.67
CA VAL A 247 19.58 13.03 4.69
C VAL A 247 19.61 13.64 3.28
N PHE A 248 19.78 12.81 2.25
CA PHE A 248 19.77 13.27 0.87
C PHE A 248 18.43 13.88 0.48
N VAL A 249 17.31 13.19 0.73
CA VAL A 249 15.95 13.67 0.38
C VAL A 249 15.64 14.96 1.12
N VAL A 250 15.88 14.99 2.44
CA VAL A 250 15.59 16.18 3.26
C VAL A 250 16.50 17.35 2.88
N GLY A 251 17.80 17.12 2.75
CA GLY A 251 18.78 18.15 2.42
C GLY A 251 18.57 18.72 1.03
N PHE A 252 18.47 17.86 0.03
CA PHE A 252 18.29 18.26 -1.37
C PHE A 252 16.91 18.88 -1.61
N GLY A 253 15.87 18.30 -1.02
CA GLY A 253 14.51 18.86 -1.05
C GLY A 253 14.46 20.27 -0.44
N TRP A 254 15.12 20.49 0.70
CA TRP A 254 15.22 21.81 1.34
C TRP A 254 15.98 22.83 0.47
N ILE A 255 17.09 22.43 -0.17
CA ILE A 255 17.85 23.29 -1.08
C ILE A 255 16.98 23.71 -2.26
N LEU A 256 16.25 22.77 -2.89
CA LEU A 256 15.35 23.06 -4.00
C LEU A 256 14.19 23.98 -3.60
N MET A 257 13.58 23.73 -2.44
CA MET A 257 12.53 24.57 -1.88
C MET A 257 13.01 26.00 -1.68
N LYS A 258 14.19 26.20 -1.06
CA LYS A 258 14.79 27.53 -0.86
C LYS A 258 15.10 28.22 -2.20
N ARG A 259 15.55 27.45 -3.19
CA ARG A 259 15.86 27.95 -4.53
C ARG A 259 14.60 28.38 -5.30
N ASN A 260 13.51 27.62 -5.15
CA ASN A 260 12.23 27.97 -5.76
C ASN A 260 11.60 29.21 -5.14
N LYS A 261 11.74 29.39 -3.82
CA LYS A 261 11.25 30.57 -3.10
C LYS A 261 12.00 31.86 -3.52
N ASN A 262 13.26 31.75 -3.93
CA ASN A 262 14.10 32.89 -4.34
C ASN A 262 14.01 33.23 -5.85
N ARG A 263 13.21 32.51 -6.64
CA ARG A 263 12.98 32.87 -8.05
C ARG A 263 11.97 34.03 -8.12
N PRO A 264 12.36 35.20 -8.69
CA PRO A 264 11.39 36.26 -8.91
C PRO A 264 10.28 35.77 -9.82
N ALA A 265 9.04 36.16 -9.53
CA ALA A 265 7.90 35.90 -10.40
C ALA A 265 8.16 36.59 -11.74
N SER A 266 8.43 35.80 -12.79
CA SER A 266 8.54 36.26 -14.18
C SER A 266 7.17 36.29 -14.82
#